data_4a28e78a8194c4088f827de263a92ea1
#
_entry.id   4a28e78a8194c4088f827de263a92ea1
#
_cell.length_a   1.000
_cell.length_b   1.000
_cell.length_c   1.000
_cell.angle_alpha   90.00
_cell.angle_beta   90.00
_cell.angle_gamma   90.00
#
_symmetry.space_group_name_H-M   'P 1'
#
loop_
_entity.id
_entity.type
_entity.pdbx_description
1 polymer ?
#
loop_
_entity_poly.entity_id
_entity_poly.type
_entity_poly.pdbx_seq_one_letter_code
_entity_poly.pdbx_strand_id
1 'polypeptide(L)'
;MDFDKYIAQVQDFPKKGILFYDITPLLLNPGAYAQACDALAERVGEYNPQAIVSPEARGFFFGIPVAMRLGVPFLPIRKKGKLPRQTLEAKYDLEYGSDALYVHKDDIKVFKHIAVVDDILATGGTAKAMCSLAESLGNEVACCAFLMELEFLNGRSKLENKNVISLISPK
;
A
#
# COMPACT_ATOMS: atom_id res chain seq x y z
N MET A 1 1.47 -4.93 19.73
CA MET A 1 1.43 -3.53 20.24
C MET A 1 0.13 -2.91 19.76
N ASP A 2 -0.45 -2.02 20.54
CA ASP A 2 -1.60 -1.22 20.13
C ASP A 2 -1.08 0.03 19.36
N PHE A 3 -1.25 0.03 18.04
CA PHE A 3 -0.78 1.12 17.17
C PHE A 3 -1.81 2.26 17.03
N ASP A 4 -3.09 2.03 17.40
CA ASP A 4 -4.16 3.02 17.25
C ASP A 4 -3.84 4.33 17.99
N LYS A 5 -3.17 4.24 19.13
CA LYS A 5 -2.77 5.42 19.93
C LYS A 5 -1.76 6.34 19.25
N TYR A 6 -1.15 5.90 18.15
CA TYR A 6 -0.22 6.70 17.35
C TYR A 6 -0.85 7.22 16.05
N ILE A 7 -2.17 7.08 15.89
CA ILE A 7 -2.90 7.59 14.75
C ILE A 7 -3.73 8.78 15.21
N ALA A 8 -3.46 9.96 14.64
CA ALA A 8 -4.27 11.14 14.92
C ALA A 8 -5.51 11.20 14.04
N GLN A 9 -6.62 11.62 14.61
CA GLN A 9 -7.88 11.81 13.88
C GLN A 9 -8.10 13.31 13.66
N VAL A 10 -8.26 13.72 12.40
CA VAL A 10 -8.48 15.11 12.00
C VAL A 10 -9.85 15.20 11.33
N GLN A 11 -10.77 15.89 12.01
CA GLN A 11 -12.11 16.13 11.48
C GLN A 11 -12.07 17.15 10.33
N ASP A 12 -12.98 16.96 9.37
CA ASP A 12 -13.22 17.89 8.26
C ASP A 12 -11.98 18.13 7.37
N PHE A 13 -11.12 17.14 7.18
CA PHE A 13 -9.97 17.22 6.28
C PHE A 13 -10.03 16.13 5.19
N PRO A 14 -9.74 16.44 3.91
CA PRO A 14 -9.51 17.77 3.31
C PRO A 14 -10.79 18.57 3.07
N LYS A 15 -11.95 17.99 3.36
CA LYS A 15 -13.28 18.59 3.18
C LYS A 15 -14.15 18.29 4.39
N LYS A 16 -15.14 19.17 4.65
CA LYS A 16 -16.14 18.99 5.69
C LYS A 16 -16.84 17.63 5.59
N GLY A 17 -16.95 16.93 6.71
CA GLY A 17 -17.57 15.60 6.82
C GLY A 17 -16.61 14.44 6.62
N ILE A 18 -15.34 14.67 6.30
CA ILE A 18 -14.32 13.62 6.16
C ILE A 18 -13.49 13.55 7.45
N LEU A 19 -13.38 12.35 8.02
CA LEU A 19 -12.44 12.04 9.09
C LEU A 19 -11.14 11.52 8.46
N PHE A 20 -10.06 12.28 8.62
CA PHE A 20 -8.74 11.90 8.12
C PHE A 20 -7.91 11.24 9.23
N TYR A 21 -7.27 10.15 8.89
CA TYR A 21 -6.36 9.43 9.78
C TYR A 21 -4.92 9.79 9.44
N ASP A 22 -4.28 10.53 10.33
CA ASP A 22 -2.90 10.97 10.18
C ASP A 22 -1.93 10.01 10.87
N ILE A 23 -1.05 9.42 10.09
CA ILE A 23 -0.02 8.49 10.55
C ILE A 23 1.25 9.18 11.05
N THR A 24 1.32 10.52 10.96
CA THR A 24 2.53 11.29 11.33
C THR A 24 2.98 11.03 12.77
N PRO A 25 2.08 10.92 13.78
CA PRO A 25 2.52 10.59 15.14
C PRO A 25 3.20 9.20 15.24
N LEU A 26 2.78 8.22 14.42
CA LEU A 26 3.48 6.94 14.35
C LEU A 26 4.89 7.11 13.79
N LEU A 27 5.05 7.87 12.71
CA LEU A 27 6.34 8.13 12.08
C LEU A 27 7.29 8.89 13.01
N LEU A 28 6.76 9.76 13.87
CA LEU A 28 7.52 10.51 14.87
C LEU A 28 7.97 9.67 16.08
N ASN A 29 7.47 8.45 16.23
CA ASN A 29 7.88 7.52 17.28
C ASN A 29 8.70 6.38 16.67
N PRO A 30 10.05 6.43 16.70
CA PRO A 30 10.91 5.44 16.03
C PRO A 30 10.66 4.00 16.49
N GLY A 31 10.36 3.82 17.79
CA GLY A 31 10.11 2.48 18.34
C GLY A 31 8.78 1.89 17.86
N ALA A 32 7.70 2.67 17.88
CA ALA A 32 6.40 2.23 17.39
C ALA A 32 6.40 2.00 15.88
N TYR A 33 7.04 2.90 15.13
CA TYR A 33 7.17 2.77 13.67
C TYR A 33 7.98 1.52 13.29
N ALA A 34 9.11 1.27 13.95
CA ALA A 34 9.90 0.06 13.71
C ALA A 34 9.08 -1.20 13.96
N GLN A 35 8.33 -1.28 15.07
CA GLN A 35 7.48 -2.42 15.40
C GLN A 35 6.32 -2.60 14.40
N ALA A 36 5.73 -1.51 13.89
CA ALA A 36 4.71 -1.62 12.83
C ALA A 36 5.30 -2.19 11.55
N CYS A 37 6.50 -1.74 11.15
CA CYS A 37 7.21 -2.29 10.00
C CYS A 37 7.62 -3.75 10.21
N ASP A 38 8.03 -4.15 11.42
CA ASP A 38 8.37 -5.53 11.76
C ASP A 38 7.14 -6.43 11.65
N ALA A 39 6.01 -6.00 12.22
CA ALA A 39 4.76 -6.75 12.16
C ALA A 39 4.21 -6.91 10.73
N LEU A 40 4.32 -5.85 9.88
CA LEU A 40 3.98 -5.96 8.47
C LEU A 40 4.91 -6.93 7.73
N ALA A 41 6.22 -6.83 7.97
CA ALA A 41 7.20 -7.69 7.31
C ALA A 41 7.00 -9.18 7.69
N GLU A 42 6.74 -9.47 8.97
CA GLU A 42 6.45 -10.83 9.44
C GLU A 42 5.26 -11.42 8.68
N ARG A 43 4.13 -10.72 8.64
CA ARG A 43 2.91 -11.20 7.97
C ARG A 43 3.02 -11.27 6.44
N VAL A 44 3.71 -10.31 5.82
CA VAL A 44 3.98 -10.33 4.37
C VAL A 44 4.92 -11.48 4.02
N GLY A 45 5.91 -11.75 4.87
CA GLY A 45 6.88 -12.83 4.69
C GLY A 45 6.26 -14.22 4.59
N GLU A 46 5.12 -14.46 5.24
CA GLU A 46 4.37 -15.73 5.15
C GLU A 46 3.98 -16.08 3.70
N TYR A 47 3.87 -15.08 2.83
CA TYR A 47 3.49 -15.24 1.42
C TYR A 47 4.70 -15.32 0.46
N ASN A 48 5.92 -15.27 0.98
CA ASN A 48 7.17 -15.39 0.22
C ASN A 48 7.23 -14.53 -1.05
N PRO A 49 6.98 -13.21 -0.98
CA PRO A 49 7.05 -12.35 -2.13
C PRO A 49 8.49 -12.21 -2.62
N GLN A 50 8.66 -12.09 -3.95
CA GLN A 50 9.96 -11.84 -4.58
C GLN A 50 10.30 -10.34 -4.65
N ALA A 51 9.31 -9.48 -4.50
CA ALA A 51 9.46 -8.03 -4.46
C ALA A 51 8.27 -7.37 -3.74
N ILE A 52 8.50 -6.17 -3.22
CA ILE A 52 7.47 -5.31 -2.64
C ILE A 52 7.19 -4.17 -3.61
N VAL A 53 5.91 -3.90 -3.86
CA VAL A 53 5.45 -2.72 -4.60
C VAL A 53 4.64 -1.81 -3.69
N SER A 54 4.82 -0.50 -3.83
CA SER A 54 4.07 0.48 -3.03
C SER A 54 3.80 1.76 -3.84
N PRO A 55 2.68 2.45 -3.58
CA PRO A 55 2.37 3.69 -4.26
C PRO A 55 3.05 4.88 -3.57
N GLU A 56 3.41 5.92 -4.35
CA GLU A 56 3.82 7.20 -3.75
C GLU A 56 2.61 7.90 -3.12
N ALA A 57 2.76 8.60 -2.04
CA ALA A 57 4.00 8.81 -1.30
C ALA A 57 4.01 7.97 0.00
N ARG A 58 2.87 7.87 0.71
CA ARG A 58 2.80 7.31 2.07
C ARG A 58 3.04 5.80 2.11
N GLY A 59 2.69 5.06 1.06
CA GLY A 59 3.00 3.65 0.96
C GLY A 59 4.49 3.35 1.05
N PHE A 60 5.36 4.28 0.58
CA PHE A 60 6.81 4.11 0.66
C PHE A 60 7.33 4.04 2.09
N PHE A 61 6.66 4.70 3.03
CA PHE A 61 7.07 4.65 4.44
C PHE A 61 7.02 3.22 5.01
N PHE A 62 6.14 2.38 4.52
CA PHE A 62 6.02 0.99 4.95
C PHE A 62 6.64 0.01 3.96
N GLY A 63 6.44 0.22 2.66
CA GLY A 63 6.96 -0.69 1.64
C GLY A 63 8.47 -0.82 1.62
N ILE A 64 9.20 0.29 1.74
CA ILE A 64 10.68 0.27 1.79
C ILE A 64 11.18 -0.48 3.03
N PRO A 65 10.73 -0.15 4.26
CA PRO A 65 11.16 -0.90 5.44
C PRO A 65 10.79 -2.39 5.41
N VAL A 66 9.62 -2.75 4.86
CA VAL A 66 9.20 -4.15 4.71
C VAL A 66 10.13 -4.89 3.73
N ALA A 67 10.42 -4.29 2.56
CA ALA A 67 11.33 -4.87 1.59
C ALA A 67 12.74 -5.10 2.18
N MET A 68 13.25 -4.12 2.93
CA MET A 68 14.56 -4.22 3.61
C MET A 68 14.59 -5.37 4.63
N ARG A 69 13.54 -5.56 5.42
CA ARG A 69 13.45 -6.62 6.43
C ARG A 69 13.37 -8.00 5.80
N LEU A 70 12.67 -8.11 4.67
CA LEU A 70 12.53 -9.37 3.94
C LEU A 70 13.73 -9.67 3.02
N GLY A 71 14.64 -8.69 2.81
CA GLY A 71 15.77 -8.84 1.90
C GLY A 71 15.35 -8.97 0.43
N VAL A 72 14.23 -8.35 0.05
CA VAL A 72 13.69 -8.38 -1.32
C VAL A 72 13.70 -6.99 -1.96
N PRO A 73 13.70 -6.91 -3.31
CA PRO A 73 13.63 -5.64 -4.02
C PRO A 73 12.37 -4.83 -3.70
N PHE A 74 12.51 -3.51 -3.77
CA PHE A 74 11.40 -2.55 -3.69
C PHE A 74 11.17 -1.90 -5.06
N LEU A 75 9.93 -1.93 -5.54
CA LEU A 75 9.52 -1.27 -6.79
C LEU A 75 8.55 -0.13 -6.48
N PRO A 76 8.95 1.11 -6.75
CA PRO A 76 8.07 2.25 -6.57
C PRO A 76 7.00 2.31 -7.65
N ILE A 77 5.75 2.41 -7.24
CA ILE A 77 4.64 2.78 -8.10
C ILE A 77 4.42 4.28 -7.97
N ARG A 78 4.48 5.00 -9.09
CA ARG A 78 4.54 6.45 -9.09
C ARG A 78 3.40 7.08 -9.90
N LYS A 79 3.17 8.37 -9.67
CA LYS A 79 2.27 9.19 -10.48
C LYS A 79 2.91 9.57 -11.83
N LYS A 80 2.08 10.07 -12.75
CA LYS A 80 2.50 10.47 -14.11
C LYS A 80 3.75 11.36 -14.12
N GLY A 81 4.69 11.03 -14.99
CA GLY A 81 5.91 11.84 -15.20
C GLY A 81 6.98 11.71 -14.12
N LYS A 82 6.84 10.80 -13.16
CA LYS A 82 7.82 10.58 -12.08
C LYS A 82 8.81 9.45 -12.35
N LEU A 83 8.61 8.69 -13.42
CA LEU A 83 9.48 7.59 -13.82
C LEU A 83 10.11 7.87 -15.19
N PRO A 84 11.46 7.78 -15.34
CA PRO A 84 12.16 8.24 -16.55
C PRO A 84 12.25 7.21 -17.67
N ARG A 85 11.98 5.91 -17.40
CA ARG A 85 12.05 4.82 -18.39
C ARG A 85 10.66 4.43 -18.87
N GLN A 86 10.54 3.44 -19.76
CA GLN A 86 9.26 2.91 -20.21
C GLN A 86 8.41 2.42 -19.03
N THR A 87 7.17 2.89 -18.99
CA THR A 87 6.23 2.59 -17.92
C THR A 87 5.00 1.87 -18.45
N LEU A 88 4.35 1.15 -17.53
CA LEU A 88 2.97 0.73 -17.67
C LEU A 88 2.10 1.62 -16.80
N GLU A 89 0.87 1.79 -17.26
CA GLU A 89 -0.14 2.63 -16.62
C GLU A 89 -1.32 1.76 -16.18
N ALA A 90 -1.83 2.01 -14.97
CA ALA A 90 -3.15 1.58 -14.54
C ALA A 90 -3.96 2.79 -14.09
N LYS A 91 -5.08 3.02 -14.74
CA LYS A 91 -6.05 4.05 -14.36
C LYS A 91 -7.00 3.52 -13.30
N TYR A 92 -7.39 4.37 -12.38
CA TYR A 92 -8.40 4.06 -11.38
C TYR A 92 -9.25 5.28 -11.06
N ASP A 93 -10.49 5.00 -10.69
CA ASP A 93 -11.46 6.05 -10.35
C ASP A 93 -11.28 6.45 -8.88
N LEU A 94 -11.28 7.75 -8.65
CA LEU A 94 -11.42 8.37 -7.35
C LEU A 94 -12.88 8.76 -7.12
N GLU A 95 -13.24 9.14 -5.89
CA GLU A 95 -14.57 9.71 -5.62
C GLU A 95 -14.87 10.94 -6.50
N TYR A 96 -13.81 11.68 -6.87
CA TYR A 96 -13.89 12.84 -7.77
C TYR A 96 -12.76 12.76 -8.80
N GLY A 97 -13.06 12.28 -10.01
CA GLY A 97 -12.11 12.16 -11.11
C GLY A 97 -11.43 10.80 -11.20
N SER A 98 -10.37 10.74 -12.00
CA SER A 98 -9.53 9.55 -12.15
C SER A 98 -8.07 9.92 -11.92
N ASP A 99 -7.29 8.97 -11.41
CA ASP A 99 -5.83 9.08 -11.30
C ASP A 99 -5.20 7.84 -11.96
N ALA A 100 -3.90 7.88 -12.16
CA ALA A 100 -3.18 6.78 -12.79
C ALA A 100 -1.87 6.48 -12.04
N LEU A 101 -1.57 5.21 -11.94
CA LEU A 101 -0.35 4.69 -11.38
C LEU A 101 0.56 4.14 -12.47
N TYR A 102 1.85 4.33 -12.29
CA TYR A 102 2.87 3.93 -13.24
C TYR A 102 3.95 3.11 -12.55
N VAL A 103 4.42 2.07 -13.23
CA VAL A 103 5.59 1.26 -12.84
C VAL A 103 6.51 1.08 -14.03
N HIS A 104 7.81 0.95 -13.80
CA HIS A 104 8.73 0.58 -14.86
C HIS A 104 8.43 -0.84 -15.36
N LYS A 105 8.11 -0.93 -16.65
CA LYS A 105 7.70 -2.18 -17.30
C LYS A 105 8.73 -3.30 -17.15
N ASP A 106 10.00 -2.98 -17.34
CA ASP A 106 11.06 -3.99 -17.33
C ASP A 106 11.46 -4.44 -15.92
N ASP A 107 11.20 -3.60 -14.90
CA ASP A 107 11.57 -3.93 -13.53
C ASP A 107 10.57 -4.89 -12.88
N ILE A 108 9.26 -4.72 -13.13
CA ILE A 108 8.25 -5.54 -12.48
C ILE A 108 8.10 -6.92 -13.13
N LYS A 109 8.30 -7.02 -14.44
CA LYS A 109 8.10 -8.29 -15.19
C LYS A 109 9.07 -9.42 -14.82
N VAL A 110 10.18 -9.10 -14.11
CA VAL A 110 11.16 -10.13 -13.72
C VAL A 110 10.73 -10.96 -12.53
N PHE A 111 9.67 -10.55 -11.83
CA PHE A 111 9.14 -11.24 -10.65
C PHE A 111 7.87 -12.03 -11.02
N LYS A 112 7.67 -13.15 -10.34
CA LYS A 112 6.42 -13.94 -10.45
C LYS A 112 5.44 -13.59 -9.35
N HIS A 113 5.94 -13.47 -8.11
CA HIS A 113 5.13 -13.21 -6.92
C HIS A 113 5.56 -11.89 -6.29
N ILE A 114 4.63 -10.97 -6.13
CA ILE A 114 4.88 -9.68 -5.49
C ILE A 114 3.90 -9.45 -4.35
N ALA A 115 4.27 -8.62 -3.39
CA ALA A 115 3.34 -8.11 -2.39
C ALA A 115 3.12 -6.62 -2.57
N VAL A 116 1.87 -6.19 -2.44
CA VAL A 116 1.46 -4.79 -2.40
C VAL A 116 1.48 -4.32 -0.95
N VAL A 117 2.18 -3.21 -0.66
CA VAL A 117 2.22 -2.63 0.68
C VAL A 117 1.83 -1.15 0.60
N ASP A 118 0.87 -0.72 1.42
CA ASP A 118 0.46 0.68 1.50
C ASP A 118 0.18 1.07 2.96
N ASP A 119 -0.04 2.34 3.23
CA ASP A 119 -0.37 2.82 4.56
C ASP A 119 -1.84 2.53 4.93
N ILE A 120 -2.80 2.85 4.06
CA ILE A 120 -4.22 2.74 4.36
C ILE A 120 -5.00 2.05 3.23
N LEU A 121 -5.79 1.06 3.58
CA LEU A 121 -6.86 0.54 2.75
C LEU A 121 -8.15 1.33 3.04
N ALA A 122 -8.46 2.30 2.19
CA ALA A 122 -9.70 3.07 2.26
C ALA A 122 -10.76 2.47 1.31
N THR A 123 -11.04 3.10 0.19
CA THR A 123 -12.01 2.60 -0.81
C THR A 123 -11.50 1.45 -1.68
N GLY A 124 -10.22 1.09 -1.57
CA GLY A 124 -9.59 0.00 -2.31
C GLY A 124 -9.24 0.31 -3.77
N GLY A 125 -9.52 1.52 -4.27
CA GLY A 125 -9.25 1.89 -5.67
C GLY A 125 -7.77 1.80 -6.03
N THR A 126 -6.90 2.43 -5.24
CA THR A 126 -5.45 2.41 -5.41
C THR A 126 -4.89 0.98 -5.35
N ALA A 127 -5.30 0.21 -4.34
CA ALA A 127 -4.85 -1.16 -4.16
C ALA A 127 -5.25 -2.06 -5.35
N LYS A 128 -6.50 -1.95 -5.81
CA LYS A 128 -6.98 -2.66 -7.00
C LYS A 128 -6.17 -2.29 -8.25
N ALA A 129 -5.89 -0.99 -8.44
CA ALA A 129 -5.09 -0.54 -9.58
C ALA A 129 -3.67 -1.11 -9.54
N MET A 130 -3.04 -1.17 -8.38
CA MET A 130 -1.72 -1.80 -8.21
C MET A 130 -1.75 -3.29 -8.53
N CYS A 131 -2.77 -4.02 -8.06
CA CYS A 131 -2.95 -5.44 -8.39
C CYS A 131 -3.12 -5.63 -9.90
N SER A 132 -4.01 -4.86 -10.53
CA SER A 132 -4.26 -4.95 -11.97
C SER A 132 -3.00 -4.63 -12.79
N LEU A 133 -2.20 -3.66 -12.35
CA LEU A 133 -0.95 -3.29 -13.01
C LEU A 133 0.05 -4.45 -12.99
N ALA A 134 0.22 -5.11 -11.86
CA ALA A 134 1.08 -6.28 -11.70
C ALA A 134 0.57 -7.45 -12.56
N GLU A 135 -0.70 -7.79 -12.44
CA GLU A 135 -1.30 -8.94 -13.13
C GLU A 135 -1.32 -8.78 -14.65
N SER A 136 -1.39 -7.54 -15.16
CA SER A 136 -1.30 -7.28 -16.61
C SER A 136 0.02 -7.72 -17.24
N LEU A 137 1.04 -7.94 -16.42
CA LEU A 137 2.36 -8.44 -16.82
C LEU A 137 2.61 -9.90 -16.45
N GLY A 138 1.59 -10.58 -15.94
CA GLY A 138 1.69 -11.99 -15.54
C GLY A 138 2.27 -12.19 -14.14
N ASN A 139 2.40 -11.13 -13.32
CA ASN A 139 2.76 -11.29 -11.92
C ASN A 139 1.55 -11.80 -11.12
N GLU A 140 1.80 -12.60 -10.09
CA GLU A 140 0.84 -12.95 -9.06
C GLU A 140 0.99 -11.99 -7.88
N VAL A 141 -0.13 -11.43 -7.41
CA VAL A 141 -0.16 -10.65 -6.17
C VAL A 141 -0.37 -11.61 -5.00
N ALA A 142 0.70 -11.93 -4.30
CA ALA A 142 0.72 -12.88 -3.18
C ALA A 142 -0.11 -12.38 -1.99
N CYS A 143 0.02 -11.10 -1.66
CA CYS A 143 -0.81 -10.43 -0.65
C CYS A 143 -0.83 -8.90 -0.85
N CYS A 144 -1.82 -8.26 -0.21
CA CYS A 144 -1.92 -6.82 -0.05
C CYS A 144 -1.88 -6.50 1.44
N ALA A 145 -0.91 -5.71 1.88
CA ALA A 145 -0.69 -5.41 3.29
C ALA A 145 -0.79 -3.90 3.55
N PHE A 146 -1.47 -3.55 4.64
CA PHE A 146 -1.76 -2.18 5.03
C PHE A 146 -1.45 -1.99 6.51
N LEU A 147 -0.94 -0.81 6.87
CA LEU A 147 -0.90 -0.42 8.28
C LEU A 147 -2.33 -0.39 8.84
N MET A 148 -3.26 0.21 8.09
CA MET A 148 -4.62 0.46 8.54
C MET A 148 -5.65 0.11 7.47
N GLU A 149 -6.81 -0.39 7.89
CA GLU A 149 -7.99 -0.60 7.05
C GLU A 149 -9.19 0.19 7.58
N LEU A 150 -9.81 1.01 6.75
CA LEU A 150 -11.04 1.71 7.05
C LEU A 150 -12.23 0.83 6.63
N GLU A 151 -12.61 -0.11 7.50
CA GLU A 151 -13.60 -1.17 7.19
C GLU A 151 -14.94 -0.58 6.72
N PHE A 152 -15.35 0.57 7.25
CA PHE A 152 -16.60 1.25 6.87
C PHE A 152 -16.63 1.71 5.40
N LEU A 153 -15.48 1.81 4.72
CA LEU A 153 -15.39 2.11 3.29
C LEU A 153 -15.40 0.86 2.40
N ASN A 154 -15.42 -0.32 3.02
CA ASN A 154 -15.51 -1.62 2.33
C ASN A 154 -14.49 -1.81 1.18
N GLY A 155 -13.28 -1.25 1.35
CA GLY A 155 -12.23 -1.32 0.32
C GLY A 155 -11.76 -2.73 0.00
N ARG A 156 -11.84 -3.63 0.99
CA ARG A 156 -11.51 -5.06 0.85
C ARG A 156 -12.33 -5.77 -0.23
N SER A 157 -13.57 -5.35 -0.46
CA SER A 157 -14.42 -5.93 -1.50
C SER A 157 -13.88 -5.75 -2.92
N LYS A 158 -13.01 -4.76 -3.15
CA LYS A 158 -12.33 -4.58 -4.45
C LYS A 158 -11.09 -5.46 -4.62
N LEU A 159 -10.66 -6.14 -3.56
CA LEU A 159 -9.52 -7.04 -3.53
C LEU A 159 -9.96 -8.50 -3.40
N GLU A 160 -11.09 -8.84 -4.03
CA GLU A 160 -11.60 -10.22 -4.08
C GLU A 160 -10.52 -11.17 -4.58
N ASN A 161 -10.42 -12.33 -3.94
CA ASN A 161 -9.41 -13.36 -4.21
C ASN A 161 -7.95 -12.94 -3.89
N LYS A 162 -7.74 -11.86 -3.12
CA LYS A 162 -6.42 -11.49 -2.59
C LYS A 162 -6.33 -11.74 -1.08
N ASN A 163 -5.15 -12.11 -0.64
CA ASN A 163 -4.85 -12.15 0.78
C ASN A 163 -4.64 -10.72 1.26
N VAL A 164 -5.53 -10.23 2.11
CA VAL A 164 -5.48 -8.85 2.62
C VAL A 164 -5.11 -8.87 4.10
N ILE A 165 -4.07 -8.13 4.44
CA ILE A 165 -3.50 -7.97 5.78
C ILE A 165 -3.69 -6.52 6.21
N SER A 166 -4.19 -6.29 7.42
CA SER A 166 -4.18 -4.99 8.08
C SER A 166 -3.73 -5.15 9.53
N LEU A 167 -3.01 -4.17 10.07
CA LEU A 167 -2.57 -4.17 11.47
C LEU A 167 -3.56 -3.44 12.37
N ILE A 168 -4.24 -2.44 11.84
CA ILE A 168 -5.16 -1.55 12.55
C ILE A 168 -6.49 -1.54 11.78
N SER A 169 -7.59 -1.61 12.52
CA SER A 169 -8.95 -1.38 12.01
C SER A 169 -9.68 -0.44 12.96
N PRO A 170 -9.58 0.90 12.75
CA PRO A 170 -10.28 1.87 13.59
C PRO A 170 -11.79 1.63 13.53
N LYS A 171 -12.42 1.73 14.70
CA LYS A 171 -13.88 1.58 14.85
C LYS A 171 -14.61 2.89 14.60
#